data_b1a2a4ef94bca515bfa1e99d6a53c68d
#
_entry.id   b1a2a4ef94bca515bfa1e99d6a53c68d
#
_cell.length_a   1.000
_cell.length_b   1.000
_cell.length_c   1.000
_cell.angle_alpha   90.00
_cell.angle_beta   90.00
_cell.angle_gamma   90.00
#
_symmetry.space_group_name_H-M   'P 1'
#
loop_
_entity.id
_entity.type
_entity.pdbx_description
1 polymer ?
#
loop_
_entity_poly.entity_id
_entity_poly.type
_entity_poly.pdbx_seq_one_letter_code
_entity_poly.pdbx_strand_id
1 'polypeptide(L)'
;MPEATKSRSYRMRKRRDDIEQTRQRIVDAAVELHGTVGPKDTTFSAVAERAGVQRSTVYRHFTDEEALFGACTSHWLAGHPWPRPDDWRTERDPDRRLELGLTQLYGYYEANTQMLANSFRDFELMPAFVGEFIRTQLSGMRAALLEAWPEDARDHNLTVAIAHAIDFTTWRSLSSQSLTVEDAARLMTEMVSGGLLVRTCRS
;
A
#
# COMPACT_ATOMS: atom_id res chain seq x y z
N MET A 1 -43.17 -34.55 0.74
CA MET A 1 -41.82 -34.69 0.15
C MET A 1 -40.97 -33.40 0.24
N PRO A 2 -40.67 -32.82 1.45
CA PRO A 2 -39.78 -31.63 1.55
C PRO A 2 -38.39 -31.91 2.09
N GLU A 3 -38.05 -33.09 2.61
CA GLU A 3 -36.76 -33.34 3.29
C GLU A 3 -35.55 -33.48 2.35
N ALA A 4 -35.74 -34.07 1.16
CA ALA A 4 -34.64 -34.28 0.20
C ALA A 4 -34.10 -32.95 -0.37
N THR A 5 -34.94 -31.93 -0.50
CA THR A 5 -34.57 -30.61 -1.03
C THR A 5 -33.76 -29.80 0.01
N LYS A 6 -34.12 -29.90 1.30
CA LYS A 6 -33.34 -29.26 2.41
C LYS A 6 -31.96 -29.87 2.56
N SER A 7 -31.82 -31.19 2.47
CA SER A 7 -30.54 -31.91 2.56
C SER A 7 -29.59 -31.53 1.40
N ARG A 8 -30.12 -31.42 0.15
CA ARG A 8 -29.33 -31.03 -1.03
C ARG A 8 -28.85 -29.58 -0.93
N SER A 9 -29.73 -28.66 -0.52
CA SER A 9 -29.38 -27.23 -0.30
C SER A 9 -28.31 -27.05 0.78
N TYR A 10 -28.43 -27.79 1.88
CA TYR A 10 -27.43 -27.77 2.96
C TYR A 10 -26.04 -28.25 2.50
N ARG A 11 -25.99 -29.39 1.76
CA ARG A 11 -24.72 -29.94 1.22
C ARG A 11 -24.08 -28.98 0.22
N MET A 12 -24.88 -28.33 -0.63
CA MET A 12 -24.35 -27.34 -1.58
C MET A 12 -23.80 -26.11 -0.89
N ARG A 13 -24.46 -25.63 0.18
CA ARG A 13 -23.96 -24.50 1.00
C ARG A 13 -22.66 -24.88 1.67
N LYS A 14 -22.61 -26.01 2.38
CA LYS A 14 -21.39 -26.48 3.05
C LYS A 14 -20.22 -26.61 2.08
N ARG A 15 -20.44 -27.20 0.90
CA ARG A 15 -19.39 -27.33 -0.12
C ARG A 15 -18.89 -25.98 -0.62
N ARG A 16 -19.78 -24.98 -0.74
CA ARG A 16 -19.38 -23.60 -1.12
C ARG A 16 -18.53 -22.96 -0.02
N ASP A 17 -18.95 -23.12 1.22
CA ASP A 17 -18.24 -22.59 2.38
C ASP A 17 -16.83 -23.20 2.51
N ASP A 18 -16.71 -24.54 2.29
CA ASP A 18 -15.43 -25.26 2.29
C ASP A 18 -14.50 -24.76 1.17
N ILE A 19 -15.05 -24.47 -0.01
CA ILE A 19 -14.29 -23.91 -1.15
C ILE A 19 -13.79 -22.51 -0.81
N GLU A 20 -14.65 -21.65 -0.27
CA GLU A 20 -14.28 -20.28 0.10
C GLU A 20 -13.26 -20.25 1.24
N GLN A 21 -13.41 -21.08 2.26
CA GLN A 21 -12.42 -21.21 3.33
C GLN A 21 -11.05 -21.64 2.79
N THR A 22 -11.03 -22.57 1.83
CA THR A 22 -9.77 -22.99 1.21
C THR A 22 -9.14 -21.86 0.39
N ARG A 23 -9.96 -21.12 -0.36
CA ARG A 23 -9.53 -19.94 -1.11
C ARG A 23 -8.92 -18.89 -0.17
N GLN A 24 -9.59 -18.61 0.94
CA GLN A 24 -9.11 -17.63 1.92
C GLN A 24 -7.76 -18.05 2.53
N ARG A 25 -7.59 -19.32 2.93
CA ARG A 25 -6.30 -19.82 3.43
C ARG A 25 -5.16 -19.66 2.42
N ILE A 26 -5.44 -19.83 1.13
CA ILE A 26 -4.44 -19.62 0.07
C ILE A 26 -4.07 -18.13 -0.02
N VAL A 27 -5.06 -17.22 0.05
CA VAL A 27 -4.83 -15.78 0.05
C VAL A 27 -4.03 -15.35 1.27
N ASP A 28 -4.40 -15.81 2.47
CA ASP A 28 -3.69 -15.49 3.72
C ASP A 28 -2.24 -15.95 3.67
N ALA A 29 -1.99 -17.16 3.15
CA ALA A 29 -0.64 -17.70 2.96
C ALA A 29 0.19 -16.85 1.98
N ALA A 30 -0.41 -16.38 0.88
CA ALA A 30 0.27 -15.51 -0.08
C ALA A 30 0.59 -14.15 0.54
N VAL A 31 -0.32 -13.53 1.28
CA VAL A 31 -0.09 -12.27 2.00
C VAL A 31 1.06 -12.41 2.99
N GLU A 32 1.07 -13.50 3.78
CA GLU A 32 2.14 -13.74 4.74
C GLU A 32 3.51 -13.92 4.07
N LEU A 33 3.56 -14.65 2.95
CA LEU A 33 4.80 -14.82 2.19
C LEU A 33 5.28 -13.51 1.57
N HIS A 34 4.38 -12.68 1.03
CA HIS A 34 4.74 -11.35 0.55
C HIS A 34 5.36 -10.49 1.67
N GLY A 35 4.79 -10.54 2.88
CA GLY A 35 5.30 -9.83 4.04
C GLY A 35 6.61 -10.39 4.61
N THR A 36 6.94 -11.66 4.40
CA THR A 36 8.12 -12.31 4.97
C THR A 36 9.28 -12.45 3.98
N VAL A 37 9.07 -13.21 2.89
CA VAL A 37 10.11 -13.46 1.88
C VAL A 37 10.04 -12.50 0.70
N GLY A 38 8.88 -11.93 0.44
CA GLY A 38 8.60 -10.97 -0.63
C GLY A 38 7.93 -11.59 -1.86
N PRO A 39 7.39 -10.72 -2.75
CA PRO A 39 6.70 -11.14 -3.97
C PRO A 39 7.51 -12.08 -4.85
N LYS A 40 8.80 -11.79 -5.06
CA LYS A 40 9.70 -12.57 -5.91
C LYS A 40 9.75 -14.05 -5.53
N ASP A 41 9.79 -14.34 -4.23
CA ASP A 41 9.97 -15.69 -3.70
C ASP A 41 8.63 -16.36 -3.31
N THR A 42 7.50 -15.68 -3.55
CA THR A 42 6.14 -16.19 -3.30
C THR A 42 5.65 -17.00 -4.50
N THR A 43 6.11 -18.24 -4.60
CA THR A 43 5.69 -19.17 -5.66
C THR A 43 4.40 -19.92 -5.29
N PHE A 44 3.67 -20.46 -6.29
CA PHE A 44 2.51 -21.33 -6.04
C PHE A 44 2.84 -22.54 -5.17
N SER A 45 4.07 -23.06 -5.25
CA SER A 45 4.52 -24.17 -4.40
C SER A 45 4.68 -23.73 -2.95
N ALA A 46 5.32 -22.59 -2.70
CA ALA A 46 5.46 -22.01 -1.36
C ALA A 46 4.09 -21.66 -0.74
N VAL A 47 3.19 -21.08 -1.55
CA VAL A 47 1.82 -20.77 -1.11
C VAL A 47 1.04 -22.04 -0.77
N ALA A 48 1.15 -23.11 -1.57
CA ALA A 48 0.49 -24.38 -1.31
C ALA A 48 0.97 -25.03 0.00
N GLU A 49 2.28 -25.04 0.21
CA GLU A 49 2.91 -25.53 1.44
C GLU A 49 2.44 -24.73 2.66
N ARG A 50 2.49 -23.40 2.58
CA ARG A 50 2.08 -22.50 3.66
C ARG A 50 0.59 -22.60 3.99
N ALA A 51 -0.26 -22.75 2.97
CA ALA A 51 -1.71 -22.93 3.13
C ALA A 51 -2.13 -24.33 3.58
N GLY A 52 -1.21 -25.30 3.60
CA GLY A 52 -1.49 -26.70 3.93
C GLY A 52 -2.40 -27.37 2.88
N VAL A 53 -2.17 -27.08 1.59
CA VAL A 53 -2.93 -27.65 0.48
C VAL A 53 -2.01 -28.22 -0.60
N GLN A 54 -2.53 -29.03 -1.50
CA GLN A 54 -1.78 -29.46 -2.68
C GLN A 54 -1.63 -28.30 -3.69
N ARG A 55 -0.53 -28.23 -4.43
CA ARG A 55 -0.30 -27.26 -5.49
C ARG A 55 -1.42 -27.24 -6.53
N SER A 56 -1.96 -28.40 -6.90
CA SER A 56 -3.12 -28.52 -7.79
C SER A 56 -4.40 -27.84 -7.24
N THR A 57 -4.51 -27.73 -5.90
CA THR A 57 -5.61 -27.02 -5.26
C THR A 57 -5.44 -25.50 -5.47
N VAL A 58 -4.23 -24.95 -5.39
CA VAL A 58 -3.97 -23.53 -5.69
C VAL A 58 -4.38 -23.20 -7.13
N TYR A 59 -3.95 -24.01 -8.11
CA TYR A 59 -4.34 -23.82 -9.53
C TYR A 59 -5.84 -23.94 -9.78
N ARG A 60 -6.57 -24.69 -8.96
CA ARG A 60 -8.04 -24.77 -9.07
C ARG A 60 -8.72 -23.48 -8.60
N HIS A 61 -8.12 -22.75 -7.67
CA HIS A 61 -8.67 -21.48 -7.14
C HIS A 61 -8.17 -20.26 -7.89
N PHE A 62 -6.95 -20.30 -8.43
CA PHE A 62 -6.30 -19.20 -9.12
C PHE A 62 -5.68 -19.71 -10.41
N THR A 63 -6.15 -19.18 -11.54
CA THR A 63 -5.74 -19.60 -12.88
C THR A 63 -4.27 -19.31 -13.18
N ASP A 64 -3.76 -18.25 -12.56
CA ASP A 64 -2.41 -17.75 -12.75
C ASP A 64 -1.93 -16.95 -11.52
N GLU A 65 -0.67 -16.54 -11.54
CA GLU A 65 -0.04 -15.79 -10.46
C GLU A 65 -0.63 -14.39 -10.30
N GLU A 66 -1.05 -13.77 -11.41
CA GLU A 66 -1.66 -12.44 -11.39
C GLU A 66 -3.00 -12.43 -10.67
N ALA A 67 -3.84 -13.44 -10.90
CA ALA A 67 -5.11 -13.61 -10.21
C ALA A 67 -4.93 -13.81 -8.69
N LEU A 68 -3.92 -14.60 -8.28
CA LEU A 68 -3.59 -14.76 -6.87
C LEU A 68 -3.05 -13.44 -6.29
N PHE A 69 -2.15 -12.77 -7.01
CA PHE A 69 -1.57 -11.50 -6.58
C PHE A 69 -2.65 -10.43 -6.38
N GLY A 70 -3.60 -10.31 -7.31
CA GLY A 70 -4.74 -9.39 -7.18
C GLY A 70 -5.62 -9.68 -5.97
N ALA A 71 -5.88 -10.97 -5.69
CA ALA A 71 -6.67 -11.38 -4.53
C ALA A 71 -5.95 -11.05 -3.20
N CYS A 72 -4.66 -11.36 -3.09
CA CYS A 72 -3.90 -11.07 -1.86
C CYS A 72 -3.66 -9.57 -1.67
N THR A 73 -3.41 -8.80 -2.73
CA THR A 73 -3.32 -7.33 -2.65
C THR A 73 -4.64 -6.72 -2.15
N SER A 74 -5.77 -7.12 -2.72
CA SER A 74 -7.09 -6.63 -2.29
C SER A 74 -7.38 -6.99 -0.83
N HIS A 75 -7.06 -8.22 -0.43
CA HIS A 75 -7.25 -8.67 0.94
C HIS A 75 -6.37 -7.90 1.93
N TRP A 76 -5.10 -7.70 1.60
CA TRP A 76 -4.17 -6.96 2.45
C TRP A 76 -4.58 -5.49 2.60
N LEU A 77 -4.93 -4.82 1.51
CA LEU A 77 -5.37 -3.41 1.51
C LEU A 77 -6.66 -3.19 2.30
N ALA A 78 -7.55 -4.19 2.36
CA ALA A 78 -8.77 -4.10 3.17
C ALA A 78 -8.48 -3.96 4.67
N GLY A 79 -7.37 -4.56 5.15
CA GLY A 79 -6.91 -4.43 6.53
C GLY A 79 -5.89 -3.32 6.77
N HIS A 80 -5.31 -2.76 5.71
CA HIS A 80 -4.23 -1.77 5.76
C HIS A 80 -4.52 -0.62 4.78
N PRO A 81 -5.59 0.15 5.02
CA PRO A 81 -5.98 1.23 4.11
C PRO A 81 -4.92 2.35 4.09
N TRP A 82 -4.68 2.88 2.90
CA TRP A 82 -3.84 4.06 2.73
C TRP A 82 -4.46 5.28 3.41
N PRO A 83 -3.64 6.25 3.86
CA PRO A 83 -4.14 7.54 4.31
C PRO A 83 -5.00 8.20 3.23
N ARG A 84 -6.04 8.91 3.66
CA ARG A 84 -6.99 9.53 2.74
C ARG A 84 -6.61 10.99 2.47
N PRO A 85 -6.20 11.35 1.25
CA PRO A 85 -5.79 12.71 0.92
C PRO A 85 -6.89 13.76 1.16
N ASP A 86 -8.16 13.35 1.08
CA ASP A 86 -9.29 14.24 1.32
C ASP A 86 -9.32 14.79 2.76
N ASP A 87 -8.85 14.01 3.72
CA ASP A 87 -8.83 14.42 5.13
C ASP A 87 -7.82 15.57 5.35
N TRP A 88 -6.79 15.67 4.51
CA TRP A 88 -5.77 16.73 4.59
C TRP A 88 -6.27 18.09 4.05
N ARG A 89 -7.24 18.07 3.13
CA ARG A 89 -7.77 19.29 2.48
C ARG A 89 -8.47 20.26 3.43
N THR A 90 -8.82 19.80 4.64
CA THR A 90 -9.38 20.64 5.70
C THR A 90 -8.36 21.63 6.27
N GLU A 91 -7.07 21.28 6.29
CA GLU A 91 -5.99 22.19 6.67
C GLU A 91 -5.62 23.06 5.46
N ARG A 92 -5.60 24.40 5.66
CA ARG A 92 -5.36 25.38 4.60
C ARG A 92 -3.94 25.91 4.58
N ASP A 93 -3.26 25.85 5.72
CA ASP A 93 -1.86 26.25 5.80
C ASP A 93 -1.00 25.19 5.08
N PRO A 94 -0.16 25.57 4.12
CA PRO A 94 0.61 24.62 3.32
C PRO A 94 1.54 23.75 4.17
N ASP A 95 2.28 24.35 5.12
CA ASP A 95 3.26 23.65 5.93
C ASP A 95 2.56 22.67 6.88
N ARG A 96 1.47 23.12 7.51
CA ARG A 96 0.67 22.24 8.40
C ARG A 96 0.01 21.12 7.64
N ARG A 97 -0.50 21.38 6.43
CA ARG A 97 -1.08 20.31 5.60
C ARG A 97 0.00 19.31 5.20
N LEU A 98 1.18 19.77 4.81
CA LEU A 98 2.28 18.88 4.45
C LEU A 98 2.71 18.03 5.65
N GLU A 99 2.92 18.66 6.82
CA GLU A 99 3.28 17.93 8.05
C GLU A 99 2.21 16.91 8.45
N LEU A 100 0.92 17.27 8.40
CA LEU A 100 -0.20 16.37 8.66
C LEU A 100 -0.19 15.17 7.69
N GLY A 101 -0.05 15.42 6.40
CA GLY A 101 -0.04 14.39 5.37
C GLY A 101 1.16 13.46 5.51
N LEU A 102 2.35 14.01 5.76
CA LEU A 102 3.56 13.22 5.98
C LEU A 102 3.49 12.42 7.28
N THR A 103 2.96 12.96 8.37
CA THR A 103 2.79 12.24 9.64
C THR A 103 1.90 11.02 9.43
N GLN A 104 0.77 11.17 8.77
CA GLN A 104 -0.14 10.04 8.49
C GLN A 104 0.48 9.01 7.55
N LEU A 105 1.16 9.48 6.50
CA LEU A 105 1.79 8.59 5.53
C LEU A 105 2.99 7.84 6.12
N TYR A 106 3.82 8.51 6.90
CA TYR A 106 4.96 7.90 7.56
C TYR A 106 4.53 6.92 8.66
N GLY A 107 3.46 7.22 9.39
CA GLY A 107 2.84 6.25 10.31
C GLY A 107 2.31 5.01 9.59
N TYR A 108 1.71 5.17 8.41
CA TYR A 108 1.33 4.05 7.56
C TYR A 108 2.54 3.23 7.10
N TYR A 109 3.63 3.89 6.70
CA TYR A 109 4.87 3.22 6.30
C TYR A 109 5.52 2.46 7.47
N GLU A 110 5.53 3.06 8.66
CA GLU A 110 6.06 2.42 9.88
C GLU A 110 5.27 1.16 10.23
N ALA A 111 3.94 1.27 10.27
CA ALA A 111 3.06 0.15 10.59
C ALA A 111 3.16 -1.01 9.57
N ASN A 112 3.57 -0.73 8.34
CA ASN A 112 3.60 -1.68 7.23
C ASN A 112 5.01 -1.91 6.66
N THR A 113 6.06 -1.54 7.41
CA THR A 113 7.44 -1.49 6.95
C THR A 113 7.89 -2.74 6.21
N GLN A 114 7.64 -3.92 6.78
CA GLN A 114 8.15 -5.17 6.21
C GLN A 114 7.50 -5.50 4.87
N MET A 115 6.18 -5.39 4.79
CA MET A 115 5.43 -5.61 3.54
C MET A 115 5.88 -4.64 2.46
N LEU A 116 5.96 -3.35 2.80
CA LEU A 116 6.35 -2.31 1.85
C LEU A 116 7.80 -2.45 1.40
N ALA A 117 8.73 -2.75 2.33
CA ALA A 117 10.13 -2.98 1.98
C ALA A 117 10.31 -4.13 1.00
N ASN A 118 9.61 -5.24 1.20
CA ASN A 118 9.62 -6.38 0.29
C ASN A 118 8.98 -6.03 -1.06
N SER A 119 7.84 -5.33 -1.03
CA SER A 119 7.14 -4.92 -2.25
C SER A 119 7.96 -3.92 -3.09
N PHE A 120 8.57 -2.93 -2.46
CA PHE A 120 9.42 -1.97 -3.19
C PHE A 120 10.74 -2.59 -3.68
N ARG A 121 11.30 -3.56 -2.95
CA ARG A 121 12.47 -4.31 -3.41
C ARG A 121 12.17 -5.10 -4.70
N ASP A 122 11.00 -5.71 -4.76
CA ASP A 122 10.60 -6.61 -5.84
C ASP A 122 9.67 -5.93 -6.87
N PHE A 123 9.57 -4.59 -6.84
CA PHE A 123 8.58 -3.80 -7.57
C PHE A 123 8.52 -4.11 -9.08
N GLU A 124 9.68 -4.24 -9.72
CA GLU A 124 9.77 -4.52 -11.16
C GLU A 124 9.26 -5.92 -11.56
N LEU A 125 9.09 -6.80 -10.57
CA LEU A 125 8.61 -8.18 -10.78
C LEU A 125 7.12 -8.32 -10.47
N MET A 126 6.49 -7.28 -9.93
CA MET A 126 5.07 -7.29 -9.61
C MET A 126 4.20 -7.07 -10.86
N PRO A 127 2.95 -7.57 -10.87
CA PRO A 127 2.02 -7.28 -11.95
C PRO A 127 1.84 -5.77 -12.17
N ALA A 128 1.72 -5.35 -13.43
CA ALA A 128 1.67 -3.93 -13.82
C ALA A 128 0.57 -3.13 -13.10
N PHE A 129 -0.59 -3.78 -12.83
CA PHE A 129 -1.71 -3.13 -12.13
C PHE A 129 -1.35 -2.66 -10.72
N VAL A 130 -0.43 -3.35 -10.02
CA VAL A 130 0.02 -2.96 -8.67
C VAL A 130 0.82 -1.67 -8.75
N GLY A 131 1.75 -1.58 -9.71
CA GLY A 131 2.53 -0.37 -9.95
C GLY A 131 1.65 0.82 -10.34
N GLU A 132 0.62 0.58 -11.14
CA GLU A 132 -0.35 1.61 -11.52
C GLU A 132 -1.18 2.07 -10.31
N PHE A 133 -1.64 1.14 -9.48
CA PHE A 133 -2.33 1.47 -8.24
C PHE A 133 -1.47 2.34 -7.33
N ILE A 134 -0.22 1.95 -7.05
CA ILE A 134 0.70 2.71 -6.18
C ILE A 134 0.94 4.12 -6.77
N ARG A 135 1.24 4.23 -8.07
CA ARG A 135 1.42 5.53 -8.73
C ARG A 135 0.19 6.42 -8.61
N THR A 136 -1.01 5.85 -8.76
CA THR A 136 -2.28 6.57 -8.64
C THR A 136 -2.47 7.09 -7.22
N GLN A 137 -2.22 6.27 -6.19
CA GLN A 137 -2.31 6.68 -4.79
C GLN A 137 -1.33 7.84 -4.48
N LEU A 138 -0.06 7.68 -4.81
CA LEU A 138 0.95 8.71 -4.57
C LEU A 138 0.69 9.99 -5.36
N SER A 139 0.19 9.87 -6.59
CA SER A 139 -0.19 11.04 -7.40
C SER A 139 -1.36 11.82 -6.78
N GLY A 140 -2.37 11.11 -6.27
CA GLY A 140 -3.50 11.73 -5.56
C GLY A 140 -3.07 12.44 -4.26
N MET A 141 -2.17 11.80 -3.50
CA MET A 141 -1.59 12.39 -2.28
C MET A 141 -0.79 13.66 -2.59
N ARG A 142 0.10 13.58 -3.58
CA ARG A 142 0.87 14.74 -4.04
C ARG A 142 -0.03 15.90 -4.47
N ALA A 143 -1.07 15.62 -5.25
CA ALA A 143 -2.01 16.64 -5.69
C ALA A 143 -2.72 17.32 -4.50
N ALA A 144 -3.23 16.54 -3.55
CA ALA A 144 -3.89 17.08 -2.36
C ALA A 144 -2.97 17.94 -1.48
N LEU A 145 -1.69 17.58 -1.39
CA LEU A 145 -0.70 18.40 -0.69
C LEU A 145 -0.42 19.70 -1.44
N LEU A 146 -0.14 19.63 -2.76
CA LEU A 146 0.15 20.79 -3.60
C LEU A 146 -1.00 21.82 -3.62
N GLU A 147 -2.25 21.40 -3.52
CA GLU A 147 -3.41 22.29 -3.50
C GLU A 147 -3.40 23.34 -2.38
N ALA A 148 -2.60 23.13 -1.31
CA ALA A 148 -2.47 24.12 -0.22
C ALA A 148 -1.63 25.34 -0.60
N TRP A 149 -0.69 25.22 -1.54
CA TRP A 149 0.12 26.35 -2.01
C TRP A 149 -0.66 27.21 -3.03
N PRO A 150 -0.38 28.52 -3.10
CA PRO A 150 -0.87 29.37 -4.20
C PRO A 150 -0.46 28.81 -5.57
N GLU A 151 -1.25 29.07 -6.59
CA GLU A 151 -1.04 28.48 -7.92
C GLU A 151 0.31 28.89 -8.54
N ASP A 152 0.73 30.12 -8.33
CA ASP A 152 2.02 30.68 -8.78
C ASP A 152 3.22 30.08 -8.05
N ALA A 153 3.02 29.51 -6.86
CA ALA A 153 4.06 28.80 -6.11
C ALA A 153 4.20 27.32 -6.49
N ARG A 154 3.22 26.75 -7.21
CA ARG A 154 3.22 25.31 -7.58
C ARG A 154 4.13 25.02 -8.78
N ASP A 155 5.40 25.37 -8.65
CA ASP A 155 6.38 25.11 -9.68
C ASP A 155 6.82 23.64 -9.74
N HIS A 156 7.64 23.33 -10.75
CA HIS A 156 8.19 21.97 -10.93
C HIS A 156 9.00 21.51 -9.70
N ASN A 157 9.76 22.41 -9.08
CA ASN A 157 10.64 22.02 -7.99
C ASN A 157 9.88 21.72 -6.70
N LEU A 158 8.81 22.46 -6.39
CA LEU A 158 7.91 22.14 -5.28
C LEU A 158 7.23 20.78 -5.53
N THR A 159 6.78 20.56 -6.76
CA THR A 159 6.18 19.27 -7.15
C THR A 159 7.13 18.10 -6.93
N VAL A 160 8.40 18.24 -7.31
CA VAL A 160 9.43 17.21 -7.11
C VAL A 160 9.79 17.05 -5.64
N ALA A 161 9.89 18.15 -4.89
CA ALA A 161 10.20 18.11 -3.45
C ALA A 161 9.10 17.36 -2.67
N ILE A 162 7.82 17.64 -2.95
CA ILE A 162 6.71 16.91 -2.32
C ILE A 162 6.69 15.45 -2.77
N ALA A 163 6.95 15.16 -4.06
CA ALA A 163 7.04 13.78 -4.55
C ALA A 163 8.14 12.99 -3.82
N HIS A 164 9.30 13.63 -3.57
CA HIS A 164 10.37 13.04 -2.79
C HIS A 164 9.99 12.86 -1.32
N ALA A 165 9.33 13.85 -0.71
CA ALA A 165 8.90 13.78 0.68
C ALA A 165 7.92 12.63 0.96
N ILE A 166 7.00 12.34 0.03
CA ILE A 166 6.04 11.23 0.18
C ILE A 166 6.60 9.86 -0.22
N ASP A 167 7.84 9.77 -0.70
CA ASP A 167 8.44 8.51 -1.13
C ASP A 167 8.78 7.61 0.07
N PHE A 168 8.49 6.31 -0.07
CA PHE A 168 8.78 5.32 0.96
C PHE A 168 10.27 5.24 1.30
N THR A 169 11.16 5.40 0.29
CA THR A 169 12.61 5.31 0.51
C THR A 169 13.14 6.53 1.26
N THR A 170 12.54 7.69 1.08
CA THR A 170 12.84 8.91 1.86
C THR A 170 12.50 8.69 3.34
N TRP A 171 11.27 8.26 3.64
CA TRP A 171 10.89 7.92 5.00
C TRP A 171 11.81 6.85 5.60
N ARG A 172 12.09 5.78 4.87
CA ARG A 172 12.95 4.69 5.34
C ARG A 172 14.37 5.18 5.66
N SER A 173 14.91 6.10 4.88
CA SER A 173 16.21 6.73 5.17
C SER A 173 16.18 7.52 6.47
N LEU A 174 15.12 8.31 6.71
CA LEU A 174 14.95 9.10 7.93
C LEU A 174 14.74 8.20 9.17
N SER A 175 13.87 7.20 9.07
CA SER A 175 13.60 6.26 10.16
C SER A 175 14.85 5.46 10.57
N SER A 176 15.76 5.17 9.63
CA SER A 176 17.05 4.54 9.92
C SER A 176 17.99 5.39 10.76
N GLN A 177 17.74 6.70 10.87
CA GLN A 177 18.45 7.64 11.74
C GLN A 177 17.76 7.82 13.10
N SER A 178 16.85 6.92 13.46
CA SER A 178 16.11 6.93 14.74
C SER A 178 15.20 8.15 14.95
N LEU A 179 14.76 8.79 13.86
CA LEU A 179 13.73 9.82 13.93
C LEU A 179 12.36 9.16 14.17
N THR A 180 11.55 9.79 15.02
CA THR A 180 10.14 9.44 15.15
C THR A 180 9.38 9.82 13.86
N VAL A 181 8.18 9.30 13.70
CA VAL A 181 7.29 9.66 12.57
C VAL A 181 7.08 11.18 12.53
N GLU A 182 6.80 11.79 13.68
CA GLU A 182 6.54 13.22 13.81
C GLU A 182 7.78 14.07 13.51
N ASP A 183 8.95 13.66 14.02
CA ASP A 183 10.21 14.38 13.78
C ASP A 183 10.63 14.29 12.31
N ALA A 184 10.45 13.12 11.68
CA ALA A 184 10.74 12.94 10.27
C ALA A 184 9.79 13.77 9.38
N ALA A 185 8.49 13.80 9.70
CA ALA A 185 7.50 14.60 8.98
C ALA A 185 7.81 16.10 9.08
N ARG A 186 8.10 16.59 10.31
CA ARG A 186 8.48 17.98 10.55
C ARG A 186 9.76 18.36 9.80
N LEU A 187 10.81 17.55 9.90
CA LEU A 187 12.08 17.79 9.19
C LEU A 187 11.85 17.90 7.67
N MET A 188 11.10 16.99 7.10
CA MET A 188 10.82 17.02 5.66
C MET A 188 9.96 18.22 5.27
N THR A 189 9.01 18.64 6.10
CA THR A 189 8.22 19.86 5.87
C THR A 189 9.13 21.08 5.86
N GLU A 190 10.04 21.22 6.83
CA GLU A 190 11.01 22.31 6.89
C GLU A 190 11.94 22.34 5.66
N MET A 191 12.39 21.17 5.18
CA MET A 191 13.21 21.06 3.98
C MET A 191 12.48 21.50 2.71
N VAL A 192 11.21 21.12 2.55
CA VAL A 192 10.38 21.51 1.41
C VAL A 192 10.11 23.02 1.44
N SER A 193 9.69 23.56 2.58
CA SER A 193 9.33 24.98 2.75
C SER A 193 10.55 25.90 2.76
N GLY A 194 11.64 25.48 3.40
CA GLY A 194 12.91 26.22 3.42
C GLY A 194 13.55 26.37 2.03
N GLY A 195 13.41 25.36 1.17
CA GLY A 195 13.84 25.41 -0.22
C GLY A 195 13.09 26.46 -1.05
N LEU A 196 11.85 26.80 -0.68
CA LEU A 196 11.05 27.89 -1.30
C LEU A 196 11.54 29.28 -0.85
N LEU A 197 11.84 29.47 0.43
CA LEU A 197 12.30 30.75 0.98
C LEU A 197 13.63 31.23 0.37
N VAL A 198 14.57 30.32 0.09
CA VAL A 198 15.85 30.65 -0.54
C VAL A 198 15.67 31.19 -1.96
N ARG A 199 14.58 30.91 -2.64
CA ARG A 199 14.31 31.38 -4.02
C ARG A 199 13.70 32.77 -4.05
N THR A 200 12.78 33.07 -3.14
CA THR A 200 12.18 34.41 -3.05
C THR A 200 13.21 35.50 -2.71
N CYS A 201 14.33 35.11 -2.09
CA CYS A 201 15.45 36.05 -1.81
C CYS A 201 16.43 36.23 -2.98
N ARG A 202 16.30 35.46 -4.07
CA ARG A 202 17.19 35.52 -5.26
C ARG A 202 16.56 36.14 -6.50
N SER A 203 15.28 36.47 -6.45
CA SER A 203 14.53 37.18 -7.48
C SER A 203 14.32 38.64 -7.12
#